data_fc83987d123f8e2ae5fecbd8bd033c44
#
_entry.id   fc83987d123f8e2ae5fecbd8bd033c44
#
_cell.length_a   1.000
_cell.length_b   1.000
_cell.length_c   1.000
_cell.angle_alpha   90.00
_cell.angle_beta   90.00
_cell.angle_gamma   90.00
#
_symmetry.space_group_name_H-M   'P 1'
#
loop_
_entity.id
_entity.type
_entity.pdbx_description
1 polymer ?
#
loop_
_entity_poly.entity_id
_entity_poly.type
_entity_poly.pdbx_seq_one_letter_code
_entity_poly.pdbx_strand_id
1 'polypeptide(L)'
;MVTVDNPLLSYKPNSQWNKIHSSKAKWKIIKAARRGGKSRGALMEMERIFGEDALGSKAPPSLVPPFHAWVVCPSFPLSRQAWNEALSFTPKSWVQRVVQDERIIYLEGNQNRPWGMIEFKSADNPYSLQSAGLDLVWVNEAQDVSQDAWERLLPALRSPDRMGKLIVEGIPALWSDHWFEMLFQQAARGDNPAREAFHWTYLDNEMLTDEDKREVESYREVLSQAAWKRMFMAEFSEGAGYFSNISNCITGDILQTPIPGARYVAGLDLGRKHDATVLVIMDAEHRRVASVLTIDQGEVWPVQKEQVRREAEYWG
;
A
#
# COMPACT_ATOMS: atom_id res chain seq x y z
N MET A 1 -4.41 9.24 43.60
CA MET A 1 -4.38 9.78 42.23
C MET A 1 -3.56 8.83 41.40
N VAL A 2 -4.20 7.99 40.61
CA VAL A 2 -3.51 7.14 39.63
C VAL A 2 -3.18 8.05 38.47
N THR A 3 -1.93 8.42 38.30
CA THR A 3 -1.44 9.07 37.08
C THR A 3 -1.59 8.03 35.98
N VAL A 4 -2.64 8.20 35.18
CA VAL A 4 -2.83 7.39 33.98
C VAL A 4 -1.72 7.79 33.02
N ASP A 5 -0.69 6.95 32.89
CA ASP A 5 0.31 7.03 31.82
C ASP A 5 -0.42 6.80 30.50
N ASN A 6 -0.98 7.86 29.96
CA ASN A 6 -1.59 7.84 28.64
C ASN A 6 -0.55 8.31 27.63
N PRO A 7 0.06 7.43 26.83
CA PRO A 7 1.07 7.83 25.84
C PRO A 7 0.52 8.79 24.79
N LEU A 8 -0.79 8.86 24.59
CA LEU A 8 -1.42 9.91 23.77
C LEU A 8 -1.20 11.30 24.38
N LEU A 9 -1.10 11.43 25.71
CA LEU A 9 -0.83 12.69 26.39
C LEU A 9 0.65 13.13 26.26
N SER A 10 1.57 12.19 26.09
CA SER A 10 3.00 12.43 25.88
C SER A 10 3.39 12.49 24.40
N TYR A 11 2.52 12.04 23.50
CA TYR A 11 2.74 12.09 22.07
C TYR A 11 2.69 13.53 21.56
N LYS A 12 3.80 13.95 20.96
CA LYS A 12 3.88 15.23 20.27
C LYS A 12 3.96 14.98 18.78
N PRO A 13 2.86 15.16 18.05
CA PRO A 13 2.87 15.02 16.59
C PRO A 13 3.76 16.09 15.97
N ASN A 14 4.49 15.73 14.92
CA ASN A 14 5.17 16.72 14.09
C ASN A 14 4.13 17.51 13.25
N SER A 15 4.59 18.51 12.51
CA SER A 15 3.72 19.37 11.70
C SER A 15 2.87 18.60 10.70
N GLN A 16 3.37 17.51 10.11
CA GLN A 16 2.65 16.70 9.15
C GLN A 16 1.53 15.88 9.82
N TRP A 17 1.84 15.24 10.96
CA TRP A 17 0.84 14.50 11.71
C TRP A 17 -0.22 15.40 12.35
N ASN A 18 0.13 16.63 12.72
CA ASN A 18 -0.87 17.61 13.16
C ASN A 18 -1.93 17.87 12.08
N LYS A 19 -1.52 17.99 10.80
CA LYS A 19 -2.45 18.15 9.68
C LYS A 19 -3.34 16.91 9.52
N ILE A 20 -2.75 15.72 9.59
CA ILE A 20 -3.46 14.44 9.44
C ILE A 20 -4.48 14.24 10.57
N HIS A 21 -4.08 14.50 11.82
CA HIS A 21 -4.98 14.39 12.98
C HIS A 21 -6.13 15.40 12.94
N SER A 22 -5.92 16.56 12.35
CA SER A 22 -6.94 17.60 12.19
C SER A 22 -7.89 17.34 11.00
N SER A 23 -7.50 16.49 10.07
CA SER A 23 -8.28 16.18 8.87
C SER A 23 -9.58 15.45 9.21
N LYS A 24 -10.66 15.84 8.54
CA LYS A 24 -11.99 15.20 8.62
C LYS A 24 -12.23 14.13 7.56
N ALA A 25 -11.25 13.95 6.66
CA ALA A 25 -11.35 12.92 5.62
C ALA A 25 -11.47 11.52 6.24
N LYS A 26 -12.34 10.70 5.66
CA LYS A 26 -12.49 9.30 6.05
C LYS A 26 -11.29 8.46 5.62
N TRP A 27 -10.72 8.79 4.47
CA TRP A 27 -9.57 8.12 3.88
C TRP A 27 -8.39 9.07 3.86
N LYS A 28 -7.34 8.71 4.56
CA LYS A 28 -6.08 9.45 4.66
C LYS A 28 -5.01 8.69 3.92
N ILE A 29 -4.56 9.23 2.79
CA ILE A 29 -3.61 8.60 1.90
C ILE A 29 -2.26 9.31 2.04
N ILE A 30 -1.28 8.60 2.55
CA ILE A 30 0.00 9.14 2.98
C ILE A 30 1.12 8.57 2.11
N LYS A 31 1.72 9.42 1.31
CA LYS A 31 2.91 9.08 0.52
C LYS A 31 4.08 9.87 1.06
N ALA A 32 4.97 9.21 1.80
CA ALA A 32 6.02 9.89 2.51
C ALA A 32 7.32 9.09 2.56
N ALA A 33 8.42 9.80 2.76
CA ALA A 33 9.76 9.25 2.78
C ALA A 33 9.96 8.13 3.82
N ARG A 34 10.92 7.27 3.58
CA ARG A 34 11.46 6.39 4.63
C ARG A 34 11.96 7.21 5.80
N ARG A 35 11.82 6.69 7.02
CA ARG A 35 12.13 7.38 8.28
C ARG A 35 11.34 8.69 8.49
N GLY A 36 10.25 8.89 7.74
CA GLY A 36 9.34 10.04 7.88
C GLY A 36 8.37 9.96 9.06
N GLY A 37 8.47 8.95 9.94
CA GLY A 37 7.59 8.79 11.10
C GLY A 37 6.16 8.32 10.75
N LYS A 38 5.97 7.66 9.60
CA LYS A 38 4.66 7.22 9.09
C LYS A 38 3.93 6.28 10.06
N SER A 39 4.52 5.13 10.33
CA SER A 39 3.85 4.04 11.05
C SER A 39 3.48 4.41 12.49
N ARG A 40 4.38 5.12 13.20
CA ARG A 40 4.08 5.61 14.56
C ARG A 40 2.91 6.59 14.56
N GLY A 41 2.89 7.52 13.62
CA GLY A 41 1.80 8.48 13.53
C GLY A 41 0.47 7.83 13.11
N ALA A 42 0.51 6.82 12.22
CA ALA A 42 -0.68 6.05 11.83
C ALA A 42 -1.25 5.25 13.01
N LEU A 43 -0.39 4.67 13.86
CA LEU A 43 -0.80 4.04 15.11
C LEU A 43 -1.49 5.03 16.05
N MET A 44 -0.90 6.20 16.26
CA MET A 44 -1.50 7.24 17.10
C MET A 44 -2.83 7.75 16.53
N GLU A 45 -2.95 7.85 15.21
CA GLU A 45 -4.21 8.21 14.56
C GLU A 45 -5.27 7.13 14.77
N MET A 46 -4.92 5.85 14.69
CA MET A 46 -5.82 4.74 14.95
C MET A 46 -6.33 4.78 16.41
N GLU A 47 -5.44 4.99 17.37
CA GLU A 47 -5.80 5.10 18.79
C GLU A 47 -6.66 6.34 19.07
N ARG A 48 -6.35 7.47 18.42
CA ARG A 48 -7.17 8.68 18.49
C ARG A 48 -8.58 8.42 17.93
N ILE A 49 -8.70 7.74 16.80
CA ILE A 49 -10.00 7.37 16.21
C ILE A 49 -10.79 6.48 17.17
N PHE A 50 -10.15 5.48 17.78
CA PHE A 50 -10.81 4.64 18.79
C PHE A 50 -11.31 5.48 19.98
N GLY A 51 -10.50 6.41 20.48
CA GLY A 51 -10.88 7.30 21.58
C GLY A 51 -12.01 8.28 21.23
N GLU A 52 -11.98 8.87 20.03
CA GLU A 52 -12.95 9.88 19.59
C GLU A 52 -14.28 9.31 19.12
N ASP A 53 -14.28 8.21 18.39
CA ASP A 53 -15.51 7.53 18.00
C ASP A 53 -16.29 7.08 19.24
N ALA A 54 -15.57 6.87 20.31
CA ALA A 54 -16.09 6.64 21.62
C ALA A 54 -16.85 7.83 22.22
N LEU A 55 -16.44 9.04 21.92
CA LEU A 55 -17.02 10.27 22.48
C LEU A 55 -18.21 10.81 21.63
N GLY A 56 -18.38 10.34 20.39
CA GLY A 56 -19.32 10.90 19.41
C GLY A 56 -20.64 10.17 19.26
N SER A 57 -20.79 8.96 19.77
CA SER A 57 -22.03 8.19 19.63
C SER A 57 -23.10 8.65 20.61
N LYS A 58 -24.28 9.02 20.08
CA LYS A 58 -25.46 9.32 20.90
C LYS A 58 -26.25 8.05 21.29
N ALA A 59 -25.89 6.89 20.74
CA ALA A 59 -26.50 5.62 21.06
C ALA A 59 -25.93 5.04 22.36
N PRO A 60 -26.71 4.33 23.16
CA PRO A 60 -26.20 3.64 24.33
C PRO A 60 -25.14 2.60 23.92
N PRO A 61 -24.09 2.39 24.71
CA PRO A 61 -22.97 1.49 24.38
C PRO A 61 -23.38 0.07 24.01
N SER A 62 -24.48 -0.40 24.57
CA SER A 62 -25.06 -1.73 24.31
C SER A 62 -25.58 -1.90 22.86
N LEU A 63 -25.86 -0.80 22.15
CA LEU A 63 -26.34 -0.81 20.78
C LEU A 63 -25.26 -0.47 19.75
N VAL A 64 -24.06 -0.08 20.20
CA VAL A 64 -22.92 0.22 19.32
C VAL A 64 -22.05 -1.03 19.22
N PRO A 65 -21.73 -1.54 18.01
CA PRO A 65 -20.88 -2.69 17.88
C PRO A 65 -19.48 -2.39 18.43
N PRO A 66 -18.74 -3.41 18.91
CA PRO A 66 -17.36 -3.24 19.34
C PRO A 66 -16.51 -2.63 18.21
N PHE A 67 -15.55 -1.79 18.59
CA PHE A 67 -14.59 -1.23 17.62
C PHE A 67 -13.75 -2.35 17.01
N HIS A 68 -13.66 -2.38 15.70
CA HIS A 68 -12.89 -3.39 15.00
C HIS A 68 -11.98 -2.72 13.96
N ALA A 69 -10.67 -2.82 14.18
CA ALA A 69 -9.67 -2.30 13.28
C ALA A 69 -8.72 -3.38 12.78
N TRP A 70 -8.27 -3.24 11.55
CA TRP A 70 -7.20 -4.03 10.99
C TRP A 70 -5.98 -3.18 10.67
N VAL A 71 -4.80 -3.72 11.00
CA VAL A 71 -3.51 -3.27 10.50
C VAL A 71 -3.04 -4.29 9.47
N VAL A 72 -3.01 -3.89 8.21
CA VAL A 72 -2.66 -4.75 7.08
C VAL A 72 -1.27 -4.40 6.59
N CYS A 73 -0.35 -5.37 6.65
CA CYS A 73 1.03 -5.23 6.18
C CYS A 73 1.28 -6.15 4.99
N PRO A 74 2.25 -5.84 4.10
CA PRO A 74 2.56 -6.66 2.94
C PRO A 74 2.92 -8.10 3.28
N SER A 75 3.61 -8.31 4.41
CA SER A 75 4.12 -9.62 4.81
C SER A 75 3.94 -9.89 6.29
N PHE A 76 4.01 -11.18 6.66
CA PHE A 76 3.94 -11.62 8.05
C PHE A 76 5.02 -10.99 8.95
N PRO A 77 6.32 -10.88 8.54
CA PRO A 77 7.33 -10.21 9.34
C PRO A 77 7.00 -8.74 9.64
N LEU A 78 6.52 -7.99 8.63
CA LEU A 78 6.12 -6.59 8.81
C LEU A 78 4.89 -6.44 9.70
N SER A 79 3.91 -7.33 9.57
CA SER A 79 2.76 -7.39 10.46
C SER A 79 3.17 -7.65 11.92
N ARG A 80 4.15 -8.52 12.14
CA ARG A 80 4.71 -8.80 13.48
C ARG A 80 5.45 -7.58 14.03
N GLN A 81 6.18 -6.86 13.19
CA GLN A 81 6.86 -5.63 13.61
C GLN A 81 5.85 -4.55 14.02
N ALA A 82 4.82 -4.30 13.20
CA ALA A 82 3.77 -3.34 13.50
C ALA A 82 3.01 -3.70 14.80
N TRP A 83 2.75 -4.99 15.03
CA TRP A 83 2.12 -5.48 16.24
C TRP A 83 2.99 -5.26 17.49
N ASN A 84 4.30 -5.53 17.43
CA ASN A 84 5.22 -5.25 18.54
C ASN A 84 5.29 -3.75 18.86
N GLU A 85 5.30 -2.90 17.82
CA GLU A 85 5.28 -1.45 17.98
C GLU A 85 3.97 -1.00 18.66
N ALA A 86 2.83 -1.51 18.21
CA ALA A 86 1.54 -1.20 18.83
C ALA A 86 1.49 -1.60 20.31
N LEU A 87 1.98 -2.80 20.67
CA LEU A 87 2.03 -3.23 22.06
C LEU A 87 2.90 -2.32 22.96
N SER A 88 3.92 -1.68 22.38
CA SER A 88 4.78 -0.78 23.14
C SER A 88 4.20 0.62 23.32
N PHE A 89 3.30 1.05 22.44
CA PHE A 89 2.72 2.39 22.46
C PHE A 89 1.27 2.45 22.91
N THR A 90 0.47 1.39 22.70
CA THR A 90 -0.92 1.36 23.20
C THR A 90 -0.92 1.46 24.74
N PRO A 91 -1.70 2.40 25.31
CA PRO A 91 -1.77 2.54 26.76
C PRO A 91 -2.13 1.24 27.44
N LYS A 92 -1.34 0.82 28.43
CA LYS A 92 -1.61 -0.43 29.16
C LYS A 92 -2.99 -0.46 29.81
N SER A 93 -3.50 0.71 30.21
CA SER A 93 -4.85 0.87 30.76
C SER A 93 -5.96 0.66 29.72
N TRP A 94 -5.63 0.68 28.43
CA TRP A 94 -6.58 0.41 27.35
C TRP A 94 -6.54 -1.06 26.91
N VAL A 95 -5.49 -1.79 27.27
CA VAL A 95 -5.34 -3.18 26.85
C VAL A 95 -6.05 -4.10 27.84
N GLN A 96 -7.13 -4.72 27.40
CA GLN A 96 -7.85 -5.74 28.14
C GLN A 96 -7.16 -7.08 28.07
N ARG A 97 -6.76 -7.49 26.86
CA ARG A 97 -6.16 -8.80 26.58
C ARG A 97 -5.34 -8.76 25.30
N VAL A 98 -4.30 -9.56 25.25
CA VAL A 98 -3.47 -9.78 24.06
C VAL A 98 -3.53 -11.26 23.67
N VAL A 99 -3.80 -11.54 22.38
CA VAL A 99 -3.71 -12.89 21.80
C VAL A 99 -2.52 -12.91 20.86
N GLN A 100 -1.42 -13.50 21.34
CA GLN A 100 -0.12 -13.41 20.67
C GLN A 100 -0.07 -14.16 19.34
N ASP A 101 -0.62 -15.36 19.29
CA ASP A 101 -0.59 -16.22 18.11
C ASP A 101 -1.40 -15.64 16.95
N GLU A 102 -2.52 -15.00 17.26
CA GLU A 102 -3.40 -14.35 16.29
C GLU A 102 -3.04 -12.87 16.05
N ARG A 103 -2.16 -12.31 16.87
CA ARG A 103 -1.79 -10.88 16.88
C ARG A 103 -3.01 -9.98 16.99
N ILE A 104 -3.77 -10.18 18.05
CA ILE A 104 -4.94 -9.39 18.39
C ILE A 104 -4.70 -8.66 19.71
N ILE A 105 -4.96 -7.36 19.72
CA ILE A 105 -5.02 -6.53 20.93
C ILE A 105 -6.50 -6.23 21.18
N TYR A 106 -7.02 -6.75 22.29
CA TYR A 106 -8.35 -6.38 22.78
C TYR A 106 -8.22 -5.14 23.64
N LEU A 107 -9.08 -4.16 23.36
CA LEU A 107 -9.11 -2.88 24.05
C LEU A 107 -10.29 -2.84 25.03
N GLU A 108 -10.07 -2.22 26.19
CA GLU A 108 -11.11 -1.95 27.16
C GLU A 108 -12.22 -1.08 26.54
N GLY A 109 -13.44 -1.37 26.92
CA GLY A 109 -14.58 -0.53 26.54
C GLY A 109 -14.47 0.86 27.15
N ASN A 110 -15.15 1.78 26.54
CA ASN A 110 -15.30 3.14 27.03
C ASN A 110 -16.78 3.51 27.12
N GLN A 111 -17.10 4.77 27.44
CA GLN A 111 -18.48 5.22 27.65
C GLN A 111 -19.42 5.02 26.44
N ASN A 112 -18.85 4.80 25.25
CA ASN A 112 -19.61 4.73 24.00
C ASN A 112 -19.44 3.41 23.23
N ARG A 113 -18.51 2.55 23.66
CA ARG A 113 -18.28 1.23 23.06
C ARG A 113 -18.02 0.19 24.14
N PRO A 114 -18.60 -1.02 24.03
CA PRO A 114 -18.42 -2.05 25.04
C PRO A 114 -16.98 -2.57 25.14
N TRP A 115 -16.27 -2.64 24.02
CA TRP A 115 -14.86 -3.01 23.87
C TRP A 115 -14.39 -2.77 22.43
N GLY A 116 -13.12 -3.01 22.15
CA GLY A 116 -12.56 -2.93 20.81
C GLY A 116 -11.51 -4.00 20.55
N MET A 117 -11.14 -4.19 19.30
CA MET A 117 -10.00 -5.03 18.94
C MET A 117 -9.26 -4.48 17.73
N ILE A 118 -7.95 -4.71 17.74
CA ILE A 118 -7.05 -4.42 16.64
C ILE A 118 -6.39 -5.73 16.23
N GLU A 119 -6.60 -6.13 14.99
CA GLU A 119 -5.97 -7.31 14.42
C GLU A 119 -4.87 -6.92 13.43
N PHE A 120 -3.74 -7.62 13.49
CA PHE A 120 -2.60 -7.40 12.61
C PHE A 120 -2.54 -8.51 11.56
N LYS A 121 -2.83 -8.15 10.31
CA LYS A 121 -2.98 -9.06 9.18
C LYS A 121 -1.79 -8.97 8.23
N SER A 122 -1.51 -10.06 7.50
CA SER A 122 -0.59 -10.09 6.38
C SER A 122 -1.36 -10.14 5.06
N ALA A 123 -0.91 -9.36 4.09
CA ALA A 123 -1.45 -9.36 2.73
C ALA A 123 -0.86 -10.49 1.84
N ASP A 124 0.09 -11.29 2.36
CA ASP A 124 0.63 -12.47 1.66
C ASP A 124 -0.48 -13.46 1.24
N ASN A 125 -1.55 -13.52 2.04
CA ASN A 125 -2.74 -14.29 1.70
C ASN A 125 -3.94 -13.35 1.56
N PRO A 126 -4.25 -12.87 0.34
CA PRO A 126 -5.36 -11.95 0.09
C PRO A 126 -6.74 -12.48 0.54
N TYR A 127 -6.94 -13.79 0.51
CA TYR A 127 -8.21 -14.40 0.94
C TYR A 127 -8.49 -14.20 2.44
N SER A 128 -7.46 -13.99 3.26
CA SER A 128 -7.62 -13.71 4.68
C SER A 128 -8.13 -12.29 4.99
N LEU A 129 -8.21 -11.43 3.98
CA LEU A 129 -8.63 -10.03 4.09
C LEU A 129 -10.12 -9.81 3.81
N GLN A 130 -10.90 -10.87 3.73
CA GLN A 130 -12.35 -10.78 3.62
C GLN A 130 -12.96 -10.72 5.03
N SER A 131 -13.73 -9.68 5.31
CA SER A 131 -14.35 -9.46 6.62
C SER A 131 -15.76 -8.89 6.53
N ALA A 132 -16.48 -9.03 7.63
CA ALA A 132 -17.87 -8.60 7.80
C ALA A 132 -18.06 -7.12 8.16
N GLY A 133 -17.03 -6.29 8.02
CA GLY A 133 -17.11 -4.85 8.29
C GLY A 133 -16.16 -4.38 9.39
N LEU A 134 -15.45 -3.31 9.09
CA LEU A 134 -14.43 -2.70 9.94
C LEU A 134 -14.72 -1.22 10.17
N ASP A 135 -14.39 -0.73 11.35
CA ASP A 135 -14.44 0.69 11.66
C ASP A 135 -13.23 1.43 11.07
N LEU A 136 -12.08 0.74 11.03
CA LEU A 136 -10.83 1.30 10.54
C LEU A 136 -9.96 0.22 9.91
N VAL A 137 -9.31 0.57 8.82
CA VAL A 137 -8.19 -0.17 8.27
C VAL A 137 -6.97 0.76 8.17
N TRP A 138 -5.84 0.28 8.64
CA TRP A 138 -4.55 0.87 8.36
C TRP A 138 -3.75 -0.07 7.46
N VAL A 139 -3.44 0.38 6.23
CA VAL A 139 -2.56 -0.33 5.30
C VAL A 139 -1.16 0.27 5.43
N ASN A 140 -0.24 -0.52 5.97
CA ASN A 140 1.15 -0.16 6.20
C ASN A 140 2.02 -0.64 5.02
N GLU A 141 2.96 0.19 4.55
CA GLU A 141 3.84 -0.07 3.39
C GLU A 141 3.03 -0.48 2.15
N ALA A 142 2.06 0.35 1.80
CA ALA A 142 1.05 0.10 0.76
C ALA A 142 1.65 -0.16 -0.64
N GLN A 143 2.85 0.34 -0.94
CA GLN A 143 3.55 0.10 -2.21
C GLN A 143 3.94 -1.37 -2.42
N ASP A 144 3.94 -2.17 -1.37
CA ASP A 144 4.28 -3.59 -1.41
C ASP A 144 3.05 -4.50 -1.22
N VAL A 145 1.84 -3.93 -1.14
CA VAL A 145 0.57 -4.65 -1.05
C VAL A 145 -0.01 -4.86 -2.45
N SER A 146 -0.33 -6.10 -2.80
CA SER A 146 -0.84 -6.46 -4.12
C SER A 146 -2.22 -5.87 -4.42
N GLN A 147 -2.54 -5.73 -5.71
CA GLN A 147 -3.85 -5.29 -6.20
C GLN A 147 -4.96 -6.21 -5.69
N ASP A 148 -4.78 -7.55 -5.75
CA ASP A 148 -5.78 -8.53 -5.29
C ASP A 148 -6.07 -8.37 -3.78
N ALA A 149 -5.04 -8.16 -2.96
CA ALA A 149 -5.20 -7.91 -1.52
C ALA A 149 -5.99 -6.62 -1.27
N TRP A 150 -5.69 -5.55 -1.99
CA TRP A 150 -6.40 -4.28 -1.91
C TRP A 150 -7.88 -4.41 -2.29
N GLU A 151 -8.19 -5.08 -3.40
CA GLU A 151 -9.56 -5.26 -3.87
C GLU A 151 -10.43 -6.08 -2.91
N ARG A 152 -9.84 -7.11 -2.27
CA ARG A 152 -10.53 -7.92 -1.26
C ARG A 152 -10.76 -7.20 0.05
N LEU A 153 -9.88 -6.24 0.38
CA LEU A 153 -9.98 -5.44 1.59
C LEU A 153 -11.10 -4.38 1.51
N LEU A 154 -11.33 -3.80 0.34
CA LEU A 154 -12.27 -2.69 0.15
C LEU A 154 -13.70 -2.96 0.65
N PRO A 155 -14.32 -4.13 0.43
CA PRO A 155 -15.67 -4.42 0.93
C PRO A 155 -15.76 -4.38 2.45
N ALA A 156 -14.69 -4.69 3.17
CA ALA A 156 -14.67 -4.66 4.64
C ALA A 156 -14.86 -3.24 5.22
N LEU A 157 -14.57 -2.20 4.44
CA LEU A 157 -14.81 -0.80 4.80
C LEU A 157 -16.26 -0.35 4.63
N ARG A 158 -17.13 -1.21 4.10
CA ARG A 158 -18.55 -0.90 3.89
C ARG A 158 -19.44 -1.82 4.74
N SER A 159 -19.86 -1.28 5.85
CA SER A 159 -20.90 -1.90 6.69
C SER A 159 -21.92 -0.84 7.09
N PRO A 160 -23.22 -1.17 7.17
CA PRO A 160 -24.26 -0.24 7.62
C PRO A 160 -23.99 0.34 9.01
N ASP A 161 -23.34 -0.44 9.88
CA ASP A 161 -23.17 -0.11 11.29
C ASP A 161 -21.76 0.40 11.64
N ARG A 162 -20.92 0.64 10.63
CA ARG A 162 -19.51 1.02 10.86
C ARG A 162 -19.07 2.15 9.94
N MET A 163 -18.11 2.94 10.43
CA MET A 163 -17.68 4.18 9.74
C MET A 163 -16.75 3.93 8.54
N GLY A 164 -16.04 2.81 8.50
CA GLY A 164 -15.16 2.43 7.40
C GLY A 164 -14.07 3.45 7.09
N LYS A 165 -13.32 3.90 8.11
CA LYS A 165 -12.18 4.80 7.93
C LYS A 165 -10.97 4.06 7.38
N LEU A 166 -10.08 4.78 6.67
CA LEU A 166 -8.91 4.20 6.04
C LEU A 166 -7.69 5.11 6.25
N ILE A 167 -6.59 4.50 6.68
CA ILE A 167 -5.26 5.08 6.66
C ILE A 167 -4.43 4.22 5.72
N VAL A 168 -3.86 4.80 4.67
CA VAL A 168 -2.94 4.11 3.77
C VAL A 168 -1.62 4.86 3.79
N GLU A 169 -0.52 4.18 4.06
CA GLU A 169 0.76 4.83 4.07
C GLU A 169 1.85 3.98 3.39
N GLY A 170 2.78 4.66 2.76
CA GLY A 170 3.91 4.05 2.08
C GLY A 170 4.86 5.06 1.45
N ILE A 171 5.93 4.55 0.85
CA ILE A 171 6.74 5.29 -0.12
C ILE A 171 6.08 5.16 -1.51
N PRO A 172 6.47 5.96 -2.51
CA PRO A 172 5.96 5.77 -3.87
C PRO A 172 6.14 4.33 -4.36
N ALA A 173 5.13 3.79 -5.03
CA ALA A 173 5.25 2.50 -5.70
C ALA A 173 6.26 2.56 -6.87
N LEU A 174 6.65 1.41 -7.41
CA LEU A 174 7.57 1.34 -8.54
C LEU A 174 6.91 1.65 -9.88
N TRP A 175 5.58 1.44 -9.96
CA TRP A 175 4.81 1.53 -11.19
C TRP A 175 3.69 2.57 -11.04
N SER A 176 3.43 3.35 -12.07
CA SER A 176 2.41 4.40 -12.07
C SER A 176 0.97 3.88 -12.02
N ASP A 177 0.75 2.66 -12.50
CA ASP A 177 -0.53 1.95 -12.47
C ASP A 177 -0.78 1.17 -11.18
N HIS A 178 0.14 1.23 -10.22
CA HIS A 178 -0.06 0.62 -8.91
C HIS A 178 -1.25 1.28 -8.20
N TRP A 179 -2.12 0.49 -7.59
CA TRP A 179 -3.34 0.96 -6.92
C TRP A 179 -3.11 2.09 -5.91
N PHE A 180 -1.98 2.04 -5.18
CA PHE A 180 -1.62 3.06 -4.20
C PHE A 180 -1.29 4.41 -4.85
N GLU A 181 -0.55 4.42 -5.97
CA GLU A 181 -0.26 5.64 -6.73
C GLU A 181 -1.54 6.23 -7.32
N MET A 182 -2.39 5.40 -7.91
CA MET A 182 -3.69 5.84 -8.45
C MET A 182 -4.59 6.42 -7.37
N LEU A 183 -4.67 5.76 -6.20
CA LEU A 183 -5.45 6.24 -5.05
C LEU A 183 -4.92 7.58 -4.53
N PHE A 184 -3.58 7.71 -4.41
CA PHE A 184 -2.95 8.96 -3.99
C PHE A 184 -3.25 10.10 -4.95
N GLN A 185 -3.10 9.88 -6.27
CA GLN A 185 -3.40 10.89 -7.29
C GLN A 185 -4.87 11.31 -7.29
N GLN A 186 -5.80 10.36 -7.13
CA GLN A 186 -7.22 10.67 -6.99
C GLN A 186 -7.51 11.55 -5.77
N ALA A 187 -6.92 11.23 -4.63
CA ALA A 187 -7.08 12.01 -3.42
C ALA A 187 -6.45 13.41 -3.54
N ALA A 188 -5.30 13.51 -4.19
CA ALA A 188 -4.59 14.78 -4.41
C ALA A 188 -5.34 15.76 -5.33
N ARG A 189 -6.22 15.27 -6.22
CA ARG A 189 -7.09 16.13 -7.05
C ARG A 189 -8.13 16.88 -6.21
N GLY A 190 -8.48 16.37 -5.03
CA GLY A 190 -9.45 17.01 -4.14
C GLY A 190 -10.92 16.89 -4.56
N ASP A 191 -11.23 16.07 -5.56
CA ASP A 191 -12.61 15.92 -6.10
C ASP A 191 -13.56 15.23 -5.10
N ASN A 192 -13.02 14.51 -4.13
CA ASN A 192 -13.78 13.80 -3.12
C ASN A 192 -13.35 14.23 -1.71
N PRO A 193 -14.17 15.01 -0.98
CA PRO A 193 -13.81 15.51 0.36
C PRO A 193 -13.67 14.41 1.42
N ALA A 194 -14.12 13.19 1.12
CA ALA A 194 -13.91 12.05 2.00
C ALA A 194 -12.49 11.46 1.89
N ARG A 195 -11.67 11.92 0.95
CA ARG A 195 -10.29 11.43 0.70
C ARG A 195 -9.33 12.60 0.71
N GLU A 196 -8.24 12.47 1.42
CA GLU A 196 -7.20 13.50 1.49
C GLU A 196 -5.81 12.86 1.35
N ALA A 197 -4.96 13.49 0.53
CA ALA A 197 -3.62 13.05 0.26
C ALA A 197 -2.61 13.88 1.06
N PHE A 198 -1.63 13.21 1.66
CA PHE A 198 -0.56 13.82 2.41
C PHE A 198 0.78 13.36 1.85
N HIS A 199 1.70 14.31 1.68
CA HIS A 199 3.02 14.05 1.16
C HIS A 199 4.08 14.79 1.96
N TRP A 200 5.19 14.11 2.27
CA TRP A 200 6.37 14.73 2.85
C TRP A 200 7.65 13.93 2.58
N THR A 201 8.76 14.64 2.65
CA THR A 201 10.10 14.13 2.43
C THR A 201 10.79 13.81 3.77
N TYR A 202 12.01 13.25 3.73
CA TYR A 202 12.81 13.08 4.95
C TYR A 202 13.19 14.43 5.59
N LEU A 203 13.29 15.52 4.81
CA LEU A 203 13.62 16.86 5.29
C LEU A 203 12.53 17.44 6.19
N ASP A 204 11.28 17.01 5.98
CA ASP A 204 10.13 17.44 6.80
C ASP A 204 10.04 16.69 8.14
N ASN A 205 10.91 15.72 8.38
CA ASN A 205 10.95 15.01 9.65
C ASN A 205 11.75 15.80 10.69
N GLU A 206 11.05 16.49 11.56
CA GLU A 206 11.61 17.30 12.65
C GLU A 206 12.38 16.49 13.70
N MET A 207 12.25 15.16 13.69
CA MET A 207 12.96 14.26 14.62
C MET A 207 14.35 13.88 14.13
N LEU A 208 14.67 14.13 12.86
CA LEU A 208 16.00 13.85 12.31
C LEU A 208 16.97 14.97 12.68
N THR A 209 18.10 14.58 13.22
CA THR A 209 19.22 15.49 13.45
C THR A 209 19.89 15.89 12.14
N ASP A 210 20.74 16.93 12.18
CA ASP A 210 21.53 17.30 11.01
C ASP A 210 22.53 16.21 10.59
N GLU A 211 22.94 15.36 11.54
CA GLU A 211 23.77 14.19 11.27
C GLU A 211 22.98 13.11 10.53
N ASP A 212 21.77 12.77 10.97
CA ASP A 212 20.89 11.83 10.28
C ASP A 212 20.60 12.30 8.84
N LYS A 213 20.36 13.60 8.65
CA LYS A 213 20.11 14.16 7.32
C LYS A 213 21.34 14.06 6.41
N ARG A 214 22.54 14.31 6.96
CA ARG A 214 23.79 14.11 6.20
C ARG A 214 24.02 12.65 5.84
N GLU A 215 23.71 11.73 6.74
CA GLU A 215 23.78 10.30 6.44
C GLU A 215 22.82 9.92 5.28
N VAL A 216 21.58 10.39 5.31
CA VAL A 216 20.62 10.17 4.20
C VAL A 216 21.15 10.75 2.88
N GLU A 217 21.77 11.93 2.90
CA GLU A 217 22.38 12.52 1.69
C GLU A 217 23.52 11.65 1.15
N SER A 218 24.35 11.06 2.01
CA SER A 218 25.44 10.18 1.58
C SER A 218 24.97 8.94 0.79
N TYR A 219 23.73 8.48 1.01
CA TYR A 219 23.17 7.37 0.26
C TYR A 219 22.98 7.65 -1.24
N ARG A 220 23.07 8.92 -1.68
CA ARG A 220 23.13 9.27 -3.11
C ARG A 220 24.33 8.68 -3.84
N GLU A 221 25.40 8.38 -3.13
CA GLU A 221 26.62 7.80 -3.71
C GLU A 221 26.45 6.32 -4.06
N VAL A 222 25.54 5.62 -3.35
CA VAL A 222 25.36 4.16 -3.46
C VAL A 222 24.00 3.74 -4.04
N LEU A 223 23.06 4.65 -4.12
CA LEU A 223 21.74 4.40 -4.71
C LEU A 223 21.62 5.06 -6.07
N SER A 224 20.80 4.46 -6.95
CA SER A 224 20.40 5.19 -8.15
C SER A 224 19.60 6.45 -7.76
N GLN A 225 19.70 7.51 -8.57
CA GLN A 225 18.98 8.75 -8.34
C GLN A 225 17.46 8.52 -8.18
N ALA A 226 16.89 7.63 -9.00
CA ALA A 226 15.48 7.26 -8.93
C ALA A 226 15.13 6.57 -7.60
N ALA A 227 15.94 5.60 -7.15
CA ALA A 227 15.73 4.92 -5.89
C ALA A 227 15.87 5.87 -4.70
N TRP A 228 16.87 6.76 -4.72
CA TRP A 228 17.06 7.74 -3.65
C TRP A 228 15.87 8.71 -3.56
N LYS A 229 15.44 9.29 -4.69
CA LYS A 229 14.27 10.18 -4.75
C LYS A 229 13.01 9.50 -4.25
N ARG A 230 12.75 8.27 -4.69
CA ARG A 230 11.60 7.49 -4.26
C ARG A 230 11.60 7.26 -2.76
N MET A 231 12.75 6.84 -2.18
CA MET A 231 12.84 6.49 -0.77
C MET A 231 12.85 7.68 0.18
N PHE A 232 13.54 8.78 -0.20
CA PHE A 232 13.80 9.88 0.71
C PHE A 232 13.08 11.18 0.36
N MET A 233 12.75 11.39 -0.92
CA MET A 233 11.94 12.54 -1.33
C MET A 233 10.46 12.19 -1.50
N ALA A 234 10.12 10.90 -1.38
CA ALA A 234 8.78 10.39 -1.66
C ALA A 234 8.27 10.80 -3.06
N GLU A 235 9.19 10.98 -4.01
CA GLU A 235 8.87 11.31 -5.39
C GLU A 235 8.65 10.04 -6.19
N PHE A 236 7.53 9.99 -6.92
CA PHE A 236 7.35 8.98 -7.94
C PHE A 236 8.37 9.24 -9.07
N SER A 237 9.06 8.20 -9.48
CA SER A 237 10.02 8.27 -10.57
C SER A 237 9.74 7.13 -11.55
N GLU A 238 9.26 7.45 -12.73
CA GLU A 238 9.19 6.47 -13.81
C GLU A 238 10.61 5.93 -14.10
N GLY A 239 10.74 4.60 -14.11
CA GLY A 239 12.03 3.97 -14.37
C GLY A 239 12.89 3.68 -13.14
N ALA A 240 12.35 3.75 -11.93
CA ALA A 240 12.99 3.18 -10.74
C ALA A 240 13.07 1.64 -10.77
N GLY A 241 12.52 1.00 -11.81
CA GLY A 241 12.66 -0.42 -12.11
C GLY A 241 14.03 -0.78 -12.66
N TYR A 242 14.24 -2.06 -12.94
CA TYR A 242 15.49 -2.62 -13.47
C TYR A 242 15.94 -1.96 -14.79
N PHE A 243 14.99 -1.44 -15.58
CA PHE A 243 15.23 -0.74 -16.83
C PHE A 243 14.83 0.72 -16.68
N SER A 244 15.82 1.62 -16.73
CA SER A 244 15.58 3.06 -16.76
C SER A 244 15.34 3.54 -18.19
N ASN A 245 14.55 4.61 -18.34
CA ASN A 245 14.31 5.29 -19.62
C ASN A 245 13.61 4.42 -20.70
N ILE A 246 12.72 3.52 -20.30
CA ILE A 246 11.94 2.68 -21.24
C ILE A 246 11.22 3.53 -22.30
N SER A 247 10.73 4.71 -21.92
CA SER A 247 10.09 5.66 -22.85
C SER A 247 10.98 6.05 -24.02
N ASN A 248 12.31 6.09 -23.83
CA ASN A 248 13.26 6.38 -24.92
C ASN A 248 13.45 5.20 -25.89
N CYS A 249 12.98 4.02 -25.51
CA CYS A 249 13.02 2.81 -26.35
C CYS A 249 11.76 2.68 -27.20
N ILE A 250 10.73 3.50 -26.96
CA ILE A 250 9.50 3.54 -27.74
C ILE A 250 9.72 4.50 -28.90
N THR A 251 10.31 4.00 -30.00
CA THR A 251 10.78 4.86 -31.11
C THR A 251 9.99 4.69 -32.41
N GLY A 252 8.88 3.97 -32.42
CA GLY A 252 8.13 3.76 -33.62
C GLY A 252 6.82 2.99 -33.42
N ASP A 253 6.08 2.85 -34.51
CA ASP A 253 4.85 2.07 -34.53
C ASP A 253 5.15 0.56 -34.52
N ILE A 254 4.28 -0.21 -33.88
CA ILE A 254 4.29 -1.67 -33.96
C ILE A 254 4.02 -2.09 -35.40
N LEU A 255 4.77 -3.07 -35.91
CA LEU A 255 4.55 -3.59 -37.25
C LEU A 255 3.16 -4.24 -37.32
N GLN A 256 2.37 -3.84 -38.32
CA GLN A 256 1.03 -4.40 -38.55
C GLN A 256 1.09 -5.74 -39.29
N THR A 257 2.14 -5.96 -40.09
CA THR A 257 2.33 -7.15 -40.90
C THR A 257 3.81 -7.47 -41.05
N PRO A 258 4.16 -8.75 -41.28
CA PRO A 258 5.53 -9.13 -41.58
C PRO A 258 6.07 -8.46 -42.84
N ILE A 259 7.31 -8.06 -42.78
CA ILE A 259 8.04 -7.50 -43.95
C ILE A 259 8.59 -8.68 -44.76
N PRO A 260 8.28 -8.79 -46.06
CA PRO A 260 8.78 -9.87 -46.90
C PRO A 260 10.32 -9.94 -46.91
N GLY A 261 10.87 -11.12 -46.60
CA GLY A 261 12.30 -11.35 -46.55
C GLY A 261 13.01 -10.91 -45.28
N ALA A 262 12.33 -10.28 -44.33
CA ALA A 262 12.89 -9.96 -43.04
C ALA A 262 13.02 -11.23 -42.16
N ARG A 263 14.01 -11.21 -41.28
CA ARG A 263 14.24 -12.30 -40.32
C ARG A 263 13.68 -11.92 -38.96
N TYR A 264 12.78 -12.76 -38.46
CA TYR A 264 12.21 -12.59 -37.11
C TYR A 264 12.79 -13.62 -36.14
N VAL A 265 12.85 -13.24 -34.88
CA VAL A 265 13.21 -14.10 -33.75
C VAL A 265 12.13 -13.96 -32.67
N ALA A 266 11.84 -15.05 -31.99
CA ALA A 266 10.80 -15.08 -30.96
C ALA A 266 11.39 -15.45 -29.59
N GLY A 267 10.90 -14.78 -28.56
CA GLY A 267 11.11 -15.15 -27.16
C GLY A 267 9.77 -15.50 -26.52
N LEU A 268 9.70 -16.66 -25.87
CA LEU A 268 8.48 -17.14 -25.21
C LEU A 268 8.72 -17.32 -23.73
N ASP A 269 7.90 -16.66 -22.90
CA ASP A 269 7.80 -16.90 -21.47
C ASP A 269 6.46 -17.56 -21.14
N LEU A 270 6.52 -18.69 -20.43
CA LEU A 270 5.35 -19.52 -20.15
C LEU A 270 4.81 -19.24 -18.75
N GLY A 271 3.71 -18.54 -18.66
CA GLY A 271 2.93 -18.37 -17.44
C GLY A 271 2.11 -19.64 -17.10
N ARG A 272 1.97 -19.96 -15.81
CA ARG A 272 1.22 -21.16 -15.40
C ARG A 272 -0.04 -20.85 -14.59
N LYS A 273 0.08 -20.33 -13.38
CA LYS A 273 -1.08 -20.10 -12.50
C LYS A 273 -1.26 -18.65 -12.08
N HIS A 274 -0.18 -17.90 -12.05
CA HIS A 274 -0.15 -16.53 -11.52
C HIS A 274 0.42 -15.53 -12.52
N ASP A 275 0.98 -16.01 -13.63
CA ASP A 275 1.58 -15.17 -14.65
C ASP A 275 0.96 -15.45 -16.02
N ALA A 276 0.89 -14.44 -16.88
CA ALA A 276 0.49 -14.57 -18.27
C ALA A 276 1.58 -15.27 -19.08
N THR A 277 1.18 -16.05 -20.10
CA THR A 277 2.13 -16.48 -21.12
C THR A 277 2.38 -15.35 -22.11
N VAL A 278 3.63 -15.00 -22.36
CA VAL A 278 3.99 -13.88 -23.25
C VAL A 278 4.92 -14.37 -24.35
N LEU A 279 4.53 -14.08 -25.59
CA LEU A 279 5.37 -14.27 -26.79
C LEU A 279 5.76 -12.90 -27.32
N VAL A 280 7.06 -12.65 -27.45
CA VAL A 280 7.61 -11.44 -28.08
C VAL A 280 8.29 -11.81 -29.38
N ILE A 281 7.90 -11.18 -30.47
CA ILE A 281 8.53 -11.34 -31.79
C ILE A 281 9.31 -10.07 -32.11
N MET A 282 10.54 -10.25 -32.53
CA MET A 282 11.45 -9.16 -32.88
C MET A 282 11.96 -9.28 -34.30
N ASP A 283 12.00 -8.17 -35.02
CA ASP A 283 12.77 -7.99 -36.24
C ASP A 283 14.28 -8.04 -35.88
N ALA A 284 14.95 -9.10 -36.32
CA ALA A 284 16.35 -9.35 -35.96
C ALA A 284 17.33 -8.36 -36.61
N GLU A 285 17.00 -7.77 -37.73
CA GLU A 285 17.85 -6.80 -38.44
C GLU A 285 17.77 -5.41 -37.81
N HIS A 286 16.54 -4.94 -37.54
CA HIS A 286 16.32 -3.60 -36.99
C HIS A 286 16.24 -3.59 -35.45
N ARG A 287 16.35 -4.74 -34.80
CA ARG A 287 16.34 -4.90 -33.33
C ARG A 287 15.15 -4.21 -32.67
N ARG A 288 13.96 -4.34 -33.26
CA ARG A 288 12.73 -3.76 -32.77
C ARG A 288 11.68 -4.84 -32.50
N VAL A 289 10.82 -4.60 -31.55
CA VAL A 289 9.67 -5.48 -31.27
C VAL A 289 8.67 -5.35 -32.44
N ALA A 290 8.34 -6.48 -33.06
CA ALA A 290 7.37 -6.59 -34.14
C ALA A 290 5.98 -6.94 -33.62
N SER A 291 5.88 -7.86 -32.65
CA SER A 291 4.62 -8.25 -32.03
C SER A 291 4.82 -8.67 -30.57
N VAL A 292 3.78 -8.47 -29.77
CA VAL A 292 3.68 -8.99 -28.39
C VAL A 292 2.32 -9.65 -28.26
N LEU A 293 2.31 -10.97 -28.06
CA LEU A 293 1.11 -11.74 -27.71
C LEU A 293 1.13 -12.03 -26.22
N THR A 294 0.11 -11.55 -25.51
CA THR A 294 -0.12 -11.87 -24.10
C THR A 294 -1.34 -12.76 -23.99
N ILE A 295 -1.19 -13.93 -23.37
CA ILE A 295 -2.27 -14.89 -23.14
C ILE A 295 -2.59 -14.88 -21.66
N ASP A 296 -3.84 -14.60 -21.33
CA ASP A 296 -4.32 -14.41 -19.97
C ASP A 296 -4.14 -15.66 -19.10
N GLN A 297 -4.06 -15.42 -17.79
CA GLN A 297 -4.04 -16.47 -16.78
C GLN A 297 -5.30 -17.33 -16.87
N GLY A 298 -5.12 -18.64 -16.79
CA GLY A 298 -6.24 -19.59 -16.76
C GLY A 298 -6.61 -20.22 -18.10
N GLU A 299 -6.04 -19.75 -19.22
CA GLU A 299 -6.21 -20.44 -20.50
C GLU A 299 -5.57 -21.82 -20.45
N VAL A 300 -6.29 -22.82 -20.99
CA VAL A 300 -5.82 -24.18 -21.00
C VAL A 300 -4.65 -24.38 -21.98
N TRP A 301 -3.69 -25.20 -21.61
CA TRP A 301 -2.46 -25.41 -22.35
C TRP A 301 -2.59 -25.66 -23.85
N PRO A 302 -3.58 -26.48 -24.35
CA PRO A 302 -3.76 -26.64 -25.77
C PRO A 302 -4.11 -25.36 -26.52
N VAL A 303 -4.89 -24.45 -25.89
CA VAL A 303 -5.27 -23.16 -26.46
C VAL A 303 -4.06 -22.21 -26.50
N GLN A 304 -3.28 -22.15 -25.43
CA GLN A 304 -2.05 -21.36 -25.38
C GLN A 304 -1.08 -21.80 -26.49
N LYS A 305 -0.85 -23.10 -26.65
CA LYS A 305 0.01 -23.65 -27.72
C LYS A 305 -0.44 -23.22 -29.10
N GLU A 306 -1.74 -23.30 -29.35
CA GLU A 306 -2.29 -22.95 -30.65
C GLU A 306 -2.16 -21.45 -30.95
N GLN A 307 -2.37 -20.58 -29.95
CA GLN A 307 -2.21 -19.15 -30.12
C GLN A 307 -0.74 -18.80 -30.40
N VAL A 308 0.18 -19.36 -29.62
CA VAL A 308 1.63 -19.17 -29.83
C VAL A 308 2.05 -19.67 -31.23
N ARG A 309 1.58 -20.84 -31.63
CA ARG A 309 1.90 -21.41 -32.96
C ARG A 309 1.41 -20.50 -34.08
N ARG A 310 0.16 -20.03 -34.02
CA ARG A 310 -0.42 -19.13 -35.04
C ARG A 310 0.35 -17.84 -35.17
N GLU A 311 0.68 -17.22 -34.02
CA GLU A 311 1.44 -15.97 -34.04
C GLU A 311 2.86 -16.17 -34.61
N ALA A 312 3.55 -17.24 -34.20
CA ALA A 312 4.87 -17.57 -34.73
C ALA A 312 4.84 -17.88 -36.24
N GLU A 313 3.85 -18.66 -36.73
CA GLU A 313 3.70 -18.96 -38.15
C GLU A 313 3.34 -17.72 -39.00
N TYR A 314 2.60 -16.78 -38.41
CA TYR A 314 2.27 -15.52 -39.09
C TYR A 314 3.51 -14.65 -39.36
N TRP A 315 4.44 -14.66 -38.44
CA TRP A 315 5.67 -13.85 -38.54
C TRP A 315 6.84 -14.58 -39.24
N GLY A 316 6.75 -15.90 -39.54
CA GLY A 316 7.76 -16.70 -40.26
C GLY A 316 8.59 -17.53 -39.35
#